data_623d886b059c7922cf7f77c72c94b2e5
#
_entry.id   623d886b059c7922cf7f77c72c94b2e5
#
_cell.length_a   1.000
_cell.length_b   1.000
_cell.length_c   1.000
_cell.angle_alpha   90.00
_cell.angle_beta   90.00
_cell.angle_gamma   90.00
#
_symmetry.space_group_name_H-M   'P 1'
#
loop_
_entity.id
_entity.type
_entity.pdbx_description
1 polymer ?
#
loop_
_entity_poly.entity_id
_entity_poly.type
_entity_poly.pdbx_seq_one_letter_code
_entity_poly.pdbx_strand_id
1 'polypeptide(L)'
;FLILIIFFIYAQKNAYTEPKIIKKISEIENFTFDFEQLINDKKETGNCIISFNNKMMCKYDETGKLIVSNGKTLLIKNKSSNFANTYKTENTYFKYFLNKEFLISKIAGNVVEKEQNFLLLINDQSNQLSIFFDKKNYLIKGWETIDLYGNKVRSNIIVKNINQELSDNIFNLNLYN
;
A
#
# COMPACT_ATOMS: atom_id res chain seq x y z
N PHE A 1 -16.85 -28.14 -25.81
CA PHE A 1 -15.46 -28.63 -25.55
C PHE A 1 -14.46 -27.48 -25.54
N LEU A 2 -14.55 -26.54 -26.47
CA LEU A 2 -13.62 -25.38 -26.58
C LEU A 2 -13.72 -24.43 -25.35
N ILE A 3 -14.93 -24.20 -24.83
CA ILE A 3 -15.19 -23.30 -23.67
C ILE A 3 -14.59 -23.89 -22.37
N LEU A 4 -14.64 -25.20 -22.20
CA LEU A 4 -14.05 -25.89 -21.04
C LEU A 4 -12.51 -25.79 -21.04
N ILE A 5 -11.86 -25.84 -22.21
CA ILE A 5 -10.40 -25.71 -22.32
C ILE A 5 -9.94 -24.29 -21.97
N ILE A 6 -10.69 -23.26 -22.40
CA ILE A 6 -10.38 -21.87 -22.09
C ILE A 6 -10.48 -21.60 -20.58
N PHE A 7 -11.50 -22.15 -19.91
CA PHE A 7 -11.65 -22.05 -18.45
C PHE A 7 -10.49 -22.70 -17.68
N PHE A 8 -10.00 -23.85 -18.14
CA PHE A 8 -8.86 -24.54 -17.54
C PHE A 8 -7.55 -23.76 -17.68
N ILE A 9 -7.33 -23.08 -18.81
CA ILE A 9 -6.13 -22.27 -19.05
C ILE A 9 -6.11 -21.02 -18.15
N TYR A 10 -7.28 -20.37 -17.92
CA TYR A 10 -7.40 -19.24 -17.01
C TYR A 10 -7.19 -19.63 -15.54
N ALA A 11 -7.74 -20.76 -15.11
CA ALA A 11 -7.56 -21.27 -13.76
C ALA A 11 -6.09 -21.63 -13.45
N GLN A 12 -5.37 -22.20 -14.41
CA GLN A 12 -3.95 -22.54 -14.23
C GLN A 12 -3.03 -21.30 -14.16
N LYS A 13 -3.33 -20.22 -14.89
CA LYS A 13 -2.52 -19.00 -14.85
C LYS A 13 -2.55 -18.32 -13.48
N ASN A 14 -3.72 -18.22 -12.86
CA ASN A 14 -3.86 -17.61 -11.53
C ASN A 14 -3.19 -18.45 -10.44
N ALA A 15 -3.29 -19.79 -10.50
CA ALA A 15 -2.69 -20.70 -9.53
C ALA A 15 -1.15 -20.60 -9.46
N TYR A 16 -0.48 -20.08 -10.50
CA TYR A 16 0.99 -19.95 -10.53
C TYR A 16 1.49 -18.57 -10.09
N THR A 17 0.67 -17.54 -10.15
CA THR A 17 1.05 -16.14 -9.91
C THR A 17 0.95 -15.75 -8.44
N GLU A 18 -0.14 -16.11 -7.78
CA GLU A 18 -0.37 -15.79 -6.37
C GLU A 18 0.72 -16.27 -5.43
N PRO A 19 1.24 -17.52 -5.55
CA PRO A 19 2.34 -17.98 -4.72
C PRO A 19 3.61 -17.14 -4.86
N LYS A 20 3.86 -16.56 -6.04
CA LYS A 20 5.03 -15.69 -6.26
C LYS A 20 4.85 -14.32 -5.58
N ILE A 21 3.65 -13.74 -5.66
CA ILE A 21 3.33 -12.49 -4.95
C ILE A 21 3.40 -12.72 -3.45
N ILE A 22 2.80 -13.79 -2.94
CA ILE A 22 2.82 -14.16 -1.52
C ILE A 22 4.25 -14.34 -1.04
N LYS A 23 5.05 -15.13 -1.76
CA LYS A 23 6.46 -15.33 -1.43
C LYS A 23 7.20 -13.99 -1.38
N LYS A 24 7.01 -13.13 -2.39
CA LYS A 24 7.67 -11.83 -2.44
C LYS A 24 7.30 -10.94 -1.27
N ILE A 25 6.02 -10.86 -0.93
CA ILE A 25 5.54 -10.05 0.22
C ILE A 25 6.01 -10.63 1.55
N SER A 26 6.04 -11.97 1.70
CA SER A 26 6.49 -12.62 2.94
C SER A 26 7.97 -12.35 3.26
N GLU A 27 8.81 -12.19 2.23
CA GLU A 27 10.24 -11.89 2.36
C GLU A 27 10.54 -10.43 2.73
N ILE A 28 9.55 -9.53 2.65
CA ILE A 28 9.75 -8.10 2.90
C ILE A 28 9.38 -7.78 4.36
N GLU A 29 10.33 -7.27 5.13
CA GLU A 29 10.10 -6.73 6.46
C GLU A 29 9.82 -5.21 6.40
N ASN A 30 10.56 -4.51 5.56
CA ASN A 30 10.37 -3.10 5.30
C ASN A 30 10.78 -2.76 3.86
N PHE A 31 10.27 -1.62 3.38
CA PHE A 31 10.70 -1.08 2.09
C PHE A 31 10.52 0.43 2.04
N THR A 32 11.36 1.07 1.23
CA THR A 32 11.27 2.49 0.91
C THR A 32 10.86 2.67 -0.53
N PHE A 33 10.13 3.73 -0.82
CA PHE A 33 9.68 4.04 -2.18
C PHE A 33 9.45 5.54 -2.36
N ASP A 34 9.61 5.99 -3.61
CA ASP A 34 9.07 7.26 -4.04
C ASP A 34 7.65 7.03 -4.56
N PHE A 35 6.78 8.01 -4.37
CA PHE A 35 5.42 7.97 -4.89
C PHE A 35 5.05 9.20 -5.69
N GLU A 36 4.16 8.97 -6.65
CA GLU A 36 3.35 9.98 -7.31
C GLU A 36 1.89 9.66 -7.03
N GLN A 37 1.17 10.63 -6.45
CA GLN A 37 -0.22 10.46 -6.03
C GLN A 37 -1.11 11.50 -6.70
N LEU A 38 -2.26 11.08 -7.18
CA LEU A 38 -3.33 11.94 -7.67
C LEU A 38 -4.48 11.90 -6.67
N ILE A 39 -4.90 13.08 -6.20
CA ILE A 39 -6.08 13.27 -5.35
C ILE A 39 -6.97 14.27 -6.06
N ASN A 40 -8.13 13.82 -6.59
CA ASN A 40 -9.03 14.67 -7.36
C ASN A 40 -8.26 15.53 -8.39
N ASP A 41 -7.43 14.88 -9.21
CA ASP A 41 -6.58 15.48 -10.27
C ASP A 41 -5.42 16.37 -9.78
N LYS A 42 -5.28 16.59 -8.47
CA LYS A 42 -4.11 17.25 -7.91
C LYS A 42 -2.99 16.24 -7.72
N LYS A 43 -1.85 16.51 -8.33
CA LYS A 43 -0.64 15.69 -8.21
C LYS A 43 0.14 16.08 -6.95
N GLU A 44 0.57 15.08 -6.19
CA GLU A 44 1.51 15.18 -5.08
C GLU A 44 2.60 14.13 -5.24
N THR A 45 3.83 14.46 -4.85
CA THR A 45 4.97 13.54 -4.83
C THR A 45 5.58 13.44 -3.45
N GLY A 46 6.40 12.43 -3.23
CA GLY A 46 7.11 12.28 -1.97
C GLY A 46 7.76 10.91 -1.85
N ASN A 47 8.19 10.61 -0.64
CA ASN A 47 8.80 9.34 -0.30
C ASN A 47 8.17 8.73 0.95
N CYS A 48 8.20 7.41 1.03
CA CYS A 48 7.68 6.66 2.16
C CYS A 48 8.64 5.57 2.60
N ILE A 49 8.55 5.25 3.87
CA ILE A 49 9.11 4.06 4.51
C ILE A 49 7.95 3.28 5.09
N ILE A 50 7.83 2.01 4.76
CA ILE A 50 6.88 1.09 5.37
C ILE A 50 7.67 -0.01 6.08
N SER A 51 7.27 -0.29 7.34
CA SER A 51 7.61 -1.52 8.05
C SER A 51 6.33 -2.29 8.30
N PHE A 52 6.30 -3.55 7.88
CA PHE A 52 5.10 -4.39 7.94
C PHE A 52 4.60 -4.72 9.35
N ASN A 53 5.22 -4.21 10.37
CA ASN A 53 4.65 -4.18 11.71
C ASN A 53 3.67 -3.00 11.89
N ASN A 54 2.88 -2.68 10.87
CA ASN A 54 1.91 -1.59 10.79
C ASN A 54 2.50 -0.18 10.93
N LYS A 55 3.81 -0.02 10.75
CA LYS A 55 4.50 1.26 10.85
C LYS A 55 4.73 1.88 9.48
N MET A 56 4.62 3.19 9.39
CA MET A 56 4.82 3.95 8.16
C MET A 56 5.29 5.36 8.46
N MET A 57 6.12 5.90 7.58
CA MET A 57 6.42 7.33 7.53
C MET A 57 6.46 7.77 6.07
N CYS A 58 5.64 8.77 5.73
CA CYS A 58 5.62 9.39 4.39
C CYS A 58 5.83 10.90 4.50
N LYS A 59 6.69 11.42 3.65
CA LYS A 59 6.97 12.85 3.51
C LYS A 59 6.60 13.31 2.11
N TYR A 60 5.79 14.37 2.04
CA TYR A 60 5.34 14.97 0.79
C TYR A 60 6.23 16.15 0.44
N ASP A 61 6.70 16.21 -0.80
CA ASP A 61 7.73 17.17 -1.24
C ASP A 61 7.22 18.61 -1.23
N GLU A 62 6.11 18.88 -1.93
CA GLU A 62 5.61 20.23 -2.14
C GLU A 62 4.99 20.85 -0.88
N THR A 63 4.19 20.09 -0.17
CA THR A 63 3.43 20.59 0.98
C THR A 63 4.19 20.45 2.30
N GLY A 64 5.25 19.63 2.33
CA GLY A 64 5.92 19.24 3.56
C GLY A 64 4.98 18.48 4.53
N LYS A 65 3.84 17.98 4.01
CA LYS A 65 2.93 17.13 4.77
C LYS A 65 3.68 15.87 5.20
N LEU A 66 3.46 15.48 6.44
CA LEU A 66 4.03 14.28 7.03
C LEU A 66 2.89 13.35 7.48
N ILE A 67 3.00 12.07 7.17
CA ILE A 67 2.10 11.03 7.66
C ILE A 67 2.96 9.99 8.35
N VAL A 68 2.69 9.74 9.64
CA VAL A 68 3.44 8.76 10.43
C VAL A 68 2.47 7.81 11.13
N SER A 69 2.72 6.51 11.04
CA SER A 69 2.03 5.49 11.82
C SER A 69 3.01 4.74 12.70
N ASN A 70 2.68 4.61 13.99
CA ASN A 70 3.41 3.75 14.92
C ASN A 70 2.79 2.33 15.06
N GLY A 71 1.81 2.03 14.20
CA GLY A 71 1.04 0.78 14.20
C GLY A 71 -0.34 0.92 14.84
N LYS A 72 -0.53 1.80 15.81
CA LYS A 72 -1.82 2.04 16.49
C LYS A 72 -2.43 3.39 16.08
N THR A 73 -1.61 4.42 16.04
CA THR A 73 -2.00 5.80 15.77
C THR A 73 -1.35 6.27 14.49
N LEU A 74 -2.15 6.87 13.63
CA LEU A 74 -1.74 7.60 12.43
C LEU A 74 -1.75 9.09 12.76
N LEU A 75 -0.63 9.76 12.55
CA LEU A 75 -0.45 11.21 12.70
C LEU A 75 -0.33 11.82 11.31
N ILE A 76 -1.07 12.90 11.06
CA ILE A 76 -0.98 13.72 9.84
C ILE A 76 -0.66 15.15 10.25
N LYS A 77 0.48 15.66 9.82
CA LYS A 77 0.95 17.03 10.09
C LYS A 77 1.23 17.75 8.78
N ASN A 78 0.69 18.94 8.62
CA ASN A 78 1.04 19.85 7.54
C ASN A 78 2.15 20.78 7.99
N LYS A 79 3.07 21.15 7.09
CA LYS A 79 4.18 22.06 7.41
C LYS A 79 3.70 23.42 7.94
N SER A 80 2.57 23.89 7.46
CA SER A 80 1.95 25.18 7.84
C SER A 80 1.14 25.12 9.14
N SER A 81 0.95 23.92 9.73
CA SER A 81 0.13 23.72 10.92
C SER A 81 1.00 23.48 12.15
N ASN A 82 0.68 24.18 13.23
CA ASN A 82 1.29 23.91 14.54
C ASN A 82 0.70 22.67 15.22
N PHE A 83 -0.36 22.10 14.66
CA PHE A 83 -1.07 20.95 15.22
C PHE A 83 -1.02 19.78 14.24
N ALA A 84 -0.91 18.58 14.79
CA ALA A 84 -1.07 17.34 14.07
C ALA A 84 -2.46 16.74 14.32
N ASN A 85 -3.08 16.22 13.28
CA ASN A 85 -4.30 15.42 13.41
C ASN A 85 -3.93 13.95 13.65
N THR A 86 -4.61 13.31 14.59
CA THR A 86 -4.38 11.89 14.89
C THR A 86 -5.62 11.05 14.67
N TYR A 87 -5.42 9.85 14.16
CA TYR A 87 -6.47 8.87 13.86
C TYR A 87 -6.02 7.50 14.38
N LYS A 88 -6.96 6.61 14.69
CA LYS A 88 -6.63 5.21 14.88
C LYS A 88 -6.28 4.60 13.52
N THR A 89 -5.13 3.94 13.39
CA THR A 89 -4.70 3.31 12.13
C THR A 89 -5.74 2.30 11.62
N GLU A 90 -6.42 1.59 12.52
CA GLU A 90 -7.49 0.63 12.21
C GLU A 90 -8.72 1.24 11.54
N ASN A 91 -8.94 2.55 11.67
CA ASN A 91 -10.05 3.28 11.03
C ASN A 91 -9.67 3.84 9.65
N THR A 92 -8.50 3.53 9.14
CA THR A 92 -8.00 3.98 7.84
C THR A 92 -7.76 2.79 6.92
N TYR A 93 -7.69 3.04 5.60
CA TYR A 93 -7.33 1.99 4.64
C TYR A 93 -5.90 1.46 4.84
N PHE A 94 -5.05 2.19 5.54
CA PHE A 94 -3.69 1.76 5.87
C PHE A 94 -3.65 0.46 6.68
N LYS A 95 -4.68 0.14 7.46
CA LYS A 95 -4.77 -1.16 8.17
C LYS A 95 -4.60 -2.37 7.25
N TYR A 96 -5.13 -2.26 6.01
CA TYR A 96 -5.06 -3.35 5.04
C TYR A 96 -3.69 -3.46 4.37
N PHE A 97 -3.05 -2.32 4.18
CA PHE A 97 -1.81 -2.20 3.44
C PHE A 97 -0.58 -2.43 4.33
N LEU A 98 -0.64 -2.03 5.60
CA LEU A 98 0.47 -2.14 6.54
C LEU A 98 0.54 -3.48 7.29
N ASN A 99 -0.53 -4.27 7.26
CA ASN A 99 -0.57 -5.58 7.90
C ASN A 99 -0.22 -6.67 6.88
N LYS A 100 1.01 -7.20 6.99
CA LYS A 100 1.55 -8.21 6.06
C LYS A 100 0.67 -9.47 6.01
N GLU A 101 0.29 -10.00 7.16
CA GLU A 101 -0.48 -11.25 7.25
C GLU A 101 -1.87 -11.08 6.65
N PHE A 102 -2.52 -9.96 6.94
CA PHE A 102 -3.80 -9.63 6.33
C PHE A 102 -3.67 -9.51 4.82
N LEU A 103 -2.65 -8.78 4.32
CA LEU A 103 -2.42 -8.62 2.88
C LEU A 103 -2.20 -9.98 2.20
N ILE A 104 -1.36 -10.85 2.77
CA ILE A 104 -1.12 -12.21 2.26
C ILE A 104 -2.42 -13.01 2.23
N SER A 105 -3.23 -12.95 3.28
CA SER A 105 -4.52 -13.66 3.34
C SER A 105 -5.49 -13.22 2.26
N LYS A 106 -5.43 -11.95 1.83
CA LYS A 106 -6.28 -11.41 0.77
C LYS A 106 -5.76 -11.70 -0.63
N ILE A 107 -4.46 -11.91 -0.81
CA ILE A 107 -3.87 -12.29 -2.11
C ILE A 107 -4.36 -13.68 -2.53
N ALA A 108 -4.44 -14.63 -1.60
CA ALA A 108 -4.82 -16.01 -1.88
C ALA A 108 -6.25 -16.11 -2.46
N GLY A 109 -6.36 -16.54 -3.70
CA GLY A 109 -7.63 -16.73 -4.43
C GLY A 109 -8.27 -15.45 -4.98
N ASN A 110 -7.64 -14.26 -4.84
CA ASN A 110 -8.28 -12.99 -5.17
C ASN A 110 -7.48 -12.08 -6.12
N VAL A 111 -6.32 -12.53 -6.60
CA VAL A 111 -5.53 -11.73 -7.54
C VAL A 111 -5.97 -11.99 -8.98
N VAL A 112 -6.23 -10.91 -9.70
CA VAL A 112 -6.62 -10.94 -11.11
C VAL A 112 -5.48 -10.41 -11.97
N GLU A 113 -5.10 -11.16 -13.01
CA GLU A 113 -4.14 -10.67 -13.99
C GLU A 113 -4.81 -9.64 -14.92
N LYS A 114 -4.21 -8.46 -15.01
CA LYS A 114 -4.55 -7.40 -15.96
C LYS A 114 -3.44 -7.27 -16.99
N GLU A 115 -3.66 -6.48 -18.03
CA GLU A 115 -2.68 -6.30 -19.10
C GLU A 115 -1.30 -5.84 -18.57
N GLN A 116 -1.27 -4.84 -17.68
CA GLN A 116 -0.05 -4.19 -17.22
C GLN A 116 0.39 -4.56 -15.80
N ASN A 117 -0.46 -5.24 -15.02
CA ASN A 117 -0.22 -5.54 -13.61
C ASN A 117 -1.06 -6.73 -13.13
N PHE A 118 -0.80 -7.18 -11.91
CA PHE A 118 -1.73 -8.00 -11.15
C PHE A 118 -2.52 -7.09 -10.21
N LEU A 119 -3.81 -7.35 -10.07
CA LEU A 119 -4.75 -6.55 -9.30
C LEU A 119 -5.33 -7.37 -8.15
N LEU A 120 -5.22 -6.85 -6.94
CA LEU A 120 -5.95 -7.29 -5.76
C LEU A 120 -7.02 -6.27 -5.41
N LEU A 121 -8.27 -6.69 -5.32
CA LEU A 121 -9.38 -5.87 -4.84
C LEU A 121 -9.73 -6.25 -3.40
N ILE A 122 -9.71 -5.28 -2.51
CA ILE A 122 -10.16 -5.42 -1.13
C ILE A 122 -11.36 -4.50 -0.95
N ASN A 123 -12.53 -5.10 -0.75
CA ASN A 123 -13.76 -4.39 -0.44
C ASN A 123 -14.15 -4.70 1.00
N ASP A 124 -14.32 -3.68 1.80
CA ASP A 124 -14.87 -3.75 3.14
C ASP A 124 -16.00 -2.71 3.23
N GLN A 125 -16.92 -2.85 4.19
CA GLN A 125 -18.17 -2.08 4.33
C GLN A 125 -18.01 -0.56 4.14
N SER A 126 -16.83 -0.02 4.42
CA SER A 126 -16.53 1.42 4.35
C SER A 126 -15.35 1.79 3.46
N ASN A 127 -14.58 0.81 2.95
CA ASN A 127 -13.35 1.09 2.23
C ASN A 127 -13.22 0.19 0.99
N GLN A 128 -12.85 0.82 -0.12
CA GLN A 128 -12.43 0.13 -1.33
C GLN A 128 -10.95 0.39 -1.54
N LEU A 129 -10.16 -0.67 -1.64
CA LEU A 129 -8.73 -0.60 -1.91
C LEU A 129 -8.37 -1.53 -3.06
N SER A 130 -7.78 -0.97 -4.09
CA SER A 130 -7.18 -1.71 -5.20
C SER A 130 -5.67 -1.67 -5.07
N ILE A 131 -5.00 -2.81 -5.01
CA ILE A 131 -3.53 -2.87 -4.95
C ILE A 131 -3.02 -3.47 -6.26
N PHE A 132 -2.04 -2.82 -6.86
CA PHE A 132 -1.41 -3.24 -8.11
C PHE A 132 -0.02 -3.82 -7.82
N PHE A 133 0.28 -4.99 -8.39
CA PHE A 133 1.59 -5.62 -8.32
C PHE A 133 2.23 -5.64 -9.70
N ASP A 134 3.53 -5.42 -9.73
CA ASP A 134 4.33 -5.47 -10.96
C ASP A 134 4.46 -6.90 -11.48
N LYS A 135 4.35 -7.09 -12.80
CA LYS A 135 4.41 -8.41 -13.44
C LYS A 135 5.80 -9.04 -13.48
N LYS A 136 6.86 -8.23 -13.36
CA LYS A 136 8.24 -8.71 -13.48
C LYS A 136 8.81 -9.14 -12.13
N ASN A 137 8.58 -8.31 -11.10
CA ASN A 137 9.20 -8.49 -9.79
C ASN A 137 8.23 -8.80 -8.65
N TYR A 138 6.90 -8.78 -8.92
CA TYR A 138 5.81 -9.05 -7.97
C TYR A 138 5.73 -8.08 -6.78
N LEU A 139 6.43 -6.95 -6.85
CA LEU A 139 6.36 -5.88 -5.87
C LEU A 139 5.09 -5.06 -6.03
N ILE A 140 4.67 -4.40 -4.96
CA ILE A 140 3.61 -3.40 -5.02
C ILE A 140 4.08 -2.26 -5.93
N LYS A 141 3.24 -1.91 -6.91
CA LYS A 141 3.46 -0.84 -7.89
C LYS A 141 2.61 0.39 -7.62
N GLY A 142 1.57 0.23 -6.82
CA GLY A 142 0.66 1.32 -6.47
C GLY A 142 -0.66 0.82 -5.90
N TRP A 143 -1.54 1.75 -5.62
CA TRP A 143 -2.89 1.49 -5.14
C TRP A 143 -3.88 2.58 -5.53
N GLU A 144 -5.17 2.25 -5.49
CA GLU A 144 -6.29 3.18 -5.56
C GLU A 144 -7.19 2.98 -4.35
N THR A 145 -7.70 4.07 -3.78
CA THR A 145 -8.61 4.04 -2.64
C THR A 145 -9.45 5.31 -2.57
N ILE A 146 -10.37 5.35 -1.61
CA ILE A 146 -11.04 6.56 -1.17
C ILE A 146 -10.42 6.95 0.19
N ASP A 147 -10.00 8.21 0.33
CA ASP A 147 -9.42 8.71 1.58
C ASP A 147 -10.48 9.03 2.65
N LEU A 148 -10.02 9.46 3.83
CA LEU A 148 -10.90 9.81 4.96
C LEU A 148 -11.85 10.99 4.66
N TYR A 149 -11.58 11.77 3.62
CA TYR A 149 -12.38 12.92 3.20
C TYR A 149 -13.29 12.62 2.00
N GLY A 150 -13.32 11.34 1.56
CA GLY A 150 -14.11 10.91 0.41
C GLY A 150 -13.45 11.18 -0.96
N ASN A 151 -12.19 11.58 -0.99
CA ASN A 151 -11.47 11.83 -2.24
C ASN A 151 -10.97 10.53 -2.84
N LYS A 152 -11.06 10.43 -4.17
CA LYS A 152 -10.42 9.35 -4.92
C LYS A 152 -8.90 9.59 -4.95
N VAL A 153 -8.15 8.62 -4.46
CA VAL A 153 -6.68 8.64 -4.40
C VAL A 153 -6.13 7.52 -5.27
N ARG A 154 -5.22 7.87 -6.17
CA ARG A 154 -4.43 6.92 -6.96
C ARG A 154 -2.96 7.18 -6.73
N SER A 155 -2.23 6.18 -6.25
CA SER A 155 -0.80 6.27 -5.98
C SER A 155 -0.04 5.29 -6.85
N ASN A 156 0.98 5.77 -7.56
CA ASN A 156 1.99 4.96 -8.22
C ASN A 156 3.27 5.03 -7.39
N ILE A 157 3.97 3.91 -7.23
CA ILE A 157 5.19 3.87 -6.42
C ILE A 157 6.35 3.25 -7.19
N ILE A 158 7.55 3.67 -6.82
CA ILE A 158 8.82 3.10 -7.28
C ILE A 158 9.59 2.66 -6.05
N VAL A 159 9.62 1.34 -5.80
CA VAL A 159 10.38 0.77 -4.68
C VAL A 159 11.86 1.02 -4.89
N LYS A 160 12.54 1.57 -3.87
CA LYS A 160 13.97 1.90 -3.87
C LYS A 160 14.79 0.85 -3.17
N ASN A 161 14.42 0.53 -1.94
CA ASN A 161 15.14 -0.43 -1.12
C ASN A 161 14.17 -1.35 -0.38
N ILE A 162 14.65 -2.54 -0.05
CA ILE A 162 13.91 -3.58 0.68
C ILE A 162 14.81 -4.08 1.81
N ASN A 163 14.22 -4.32 2.97
CA ASN A 163 14.88 -4.91 4.15
C ASN A 163 16.14 -4.15 4.60
N GLN A 164 16.02 -2.81 4.66
CA GLN A 164 17.08 -1.98 5.23
C GLN A 164 17.05 -2.04 6.76
N GLU A 165 18.19 -1.76 7.37
CA GLU A 165 18.25 -1.43 8.79
C GLU A 165 17.55 -0.08 9.03
N LEU A 166 16.54 -0.07 9.89
CA LEU A 166 15.74 1.10 10.23
C LEU A 166 15.85 1.42 11.71
N SER A 167 16.02 2.71 12.04
CA SER A 167 15.86 3.16 13.41
C SER A 167 14.39 3.20 13.81
N ASP A 168 14.02 2.62 14.93
CA ASP A 168 12.65 2.67 15.47
C ASP A 168 12.16 4.10 15.75
N ASN A 169 13.07 5.04 15.94
CA ASN A 169 12.75 6.45 16.15
C ASN A 169 12.02 7.09 14.95
N ILE A 170 12.18 6.56 13.73
CA ILE A 170 11.48 7.07 12.53
C ILE A 170 9.96 7.06 12.72
N PHE A 171 9.43 6.12 13.49
CA PHE A 171 8.00 5.94 13.72
C PHE A 171 7.51 6.48 15.08
N ASN A 172 8.39 7.20 15.80
CA ASN A 172 8.05 7.80 17.09
C ASN A 172 7.27 9.10 16.89
N LEU A 173 5.96 9.06 17.17
CA LEU A 173 5.05 10.18 16.94
C LEU A 173 5.44 11.43 17.76
N ASN A 174 6.10 11.27 18.93
CA ASN A 174 6.51 12.41 19.75
C ASN A 174 7.54 13.32 19.07
N LEU A 175 8.23 12.83 18.06
CA LEU A 175 9.19 13.64 17.30
C LEU A 175 8.49 14.58 16.29
N TYR A 176 7.20 14.38 16.07
CA TYR A 176 6.43 15.06 15.01
C TYR A 176 5.25 15.88 15.55
N ASN A 177 4.97 15.80 16.85
CA ASN A 177 3.92 16.60 17.52
C ASN A 177 4.34 18.05 17.72
#